data_10ccfff001ee5db61e2de6c13445dec7
#
_entry.id   10ccfff001ee5db61e2de6c13445dec7
#
_cell.length_a   1.000
_cell.length_b   1.000
_cell.length_c   1.000
_cell.angle_alpha   90.00
_cell.angle_beta   90.00
_cell.angle_gamma   90.00
#
_symmetry.space_group_name_H-M   'P 1'
#
loop_
_entity.id
_entity.type
_entity.pdbx_description
1 polymer ?
#
loop_
_entity_poly.entity_id
_entity_poly.type
_entity_poly.pdbx_seq_one_letter_code
_entity_poly.pdbx_strand_id
1 'polypeptide(L)'
;MKRFKCKECGYIHIGEEAPDACPVCAYDKSVFIEMDQVGEDQKISYAMIEDLDDISIRILRQLIDDTSRLAAVASAMAKSALMDNDLEQEKYFMELSLELLDQASVYMIYSGEFLEVTTSANKPELEKKIFNEIKKIDKFLETIRDMDLEEVVGVLEGNKKKLGDLMN
;
A
#
# COMPACT_ATOMS: atom_id res chain seq x y z
N MET A 1 14.93 20.69 -1.19
CA MET A 1 15.04 19.23 -1.06
C MET A 1 14.55 18.57 -2.31
N LYS A 2 15.20 17.51 -2.73
CA LYS A 2 14.86 16.74 -3.91
C LYS A 2 14.14 15.45 -3.49
N ARG A 3 13.40 14.87 -4.42
CA ARG A 3 12.74 13.58 -4.22
C ARG A 3 13.28 12.58 -5.23
N PHE A 4 13.57 11.39 -4.77
CA PHE A 4 14.12 10.32 -5.57
C PHE A 4 13.26 9.07 -5.43
N LYS A 5 12.72 8.56 -6.53
CA LYS A 5 11.90 7.34 -6.55
C LYS A 5 12.73 6.15 -6.99
N CYS A 6 12.74 5.12 -6.19
CA CYS A 6 13.31 3.83 -6.57
C CYS A 6 12.43 3.15 -7.62
N LYS A 7 12.99 2.81 -8.78
CA LYS A 7 12.26 2.15 -9.89
C LYS A 7 11.81 0.74 -9.53
N GLU A 8 12.55 0.06 -8.65
CA GLU A 8 12.32 -1.34 -8.31
C GLU A 8 11.18 -1.52 -7.32
N CYS A 9 11.18 -0.77 -6.21
CA CYS A 9 10.20 -0.96 -5.14
C CYS A 9 9.23 0.21 -4.95
N GLY A 10 9.47 1.35 -5.62
CA GLY A 10 8.65 2.55 -5.51
C GLY A 10 8.94 3.40 -4.27
N TYR A 11 9.95 3.04 -3.45
CA TYR A 11 10.36 3.84 -2.31
C TYR A 11 10.74 5.27 -2.74
N ILE A 12 10.31 6.25 -1.97
CA ILE A 12 10.63 7.66 -2.21
C ILE A 12 11.56 8.14 -1.10
N HIS A 13 12.75 8.57 -1.52
CA HIS A 13 13.73 9.24 -0.66
C HIS A 13 13.61 10.75 -0.82
N ILE A 14 13.71 11.47 0.30
CA ILE A 14 13.71 12.93 0.34
C ILE A 14 15.06 13.35 0.90
N GLY A 15 15.81 14.13 0.14
CA GLY A 15 17.15 14.57 0.52
C GLY A 15 17.78 15.42 -0.57
N GLU A 16 19.03 15.81 -0.39
CA GLU A 16 19.79 16.54 -1.40
C GLU A 16 20.28 15.62 -2.53
N GLU A 17 20.53 14.34 -2.21
CA GLU A 17 20.98 13.31 -3.13
C GLU A 17 20.24 11.99 -2.90
N ALA A 18 20.21 11.13 -3.92
CA ALA A 18 19.72 9.77 -3.76
C ALA A 18 20.68 8.96 -2.86
N PRO A 19 20.16 8.07 -1.99
CA PRO A 19 21.00 7.23 -1.15
C PRO A 19 21.82 6.26 -1.99
N ASP A 20 22.98 5.81 -1.48
CA ASP A 20 23.88 4.89 -2.19
C ASP A 20 23.23 3.52 -2.44
N ALA A 21 22.33 3.12 -1.57
CA ALA A 21 21.49 1.93 -1.76
C ALA A 21 20.06 2.20 -1.26
N CYS A 22 19.10 1.59 -1.93
CA CYS A 22 17.70 1.68 -1.49
C CYS A 22 17.52 0.98 -0.12
N PRO A 23 17.04 1.67 0.94
CA PRO A 23 16.89 1.08 2.26
C PRO A 23 15.82 -0.01 2.30
N VAL A 24 15.02 -0.12 1.25
CA VAL A 24 13.89 -1.06 1.14
C VAL A 24 14.27 -2.32 0.37
N CYS A 25 14.83 -2.18 -0.83
CA CYS A 25 15.12 -3.33 -1.70
C CYS A 25 16.62 -3.58 -1.89
N ALA A 26 17.49 -2.79 -1.25
CA ALA A 26 18.94 -2.88 -1.25
C ALA A 26 19.63 -2.73 -2.63
N TYR A 27 18.89 -2.32 -3.67
CA TYR A 27 19.50 -1.96 -4.95
C TYR A 27 20.33 -0.68 -4.82
N ASP A 28 21.35 -0.56 -5.65
CA ASP A 28 22.27 0.57 -5.63
C ASP A 28 21.62 1.90 -6.11
N LYS A 29 22.35 3.01 -5.98
CA LYS A 29 21.90 4.37 -6.33
C LYS A 29 21.34 4.49 -7.76
N SER A 30 21.75 3.64 -8.70
CA SER A 30 21.36 3.72 -10.11
C SER A 30 19.87 3.47 -10.36
N VAL A 31 19.18 2.86 -9.41
CA VAL A 31 17.73 2.62 -9.53
C VAL A 31 16.89 3.84 -9.17
N PHE A 32 17.49 4.90 -8.63
CA PHE A 32 16.76 6.11 -8.29
C PHE A 32 16.61 7.05 -9.47
N ILE A 33 15.40 7.59 -9.62
CA ILE A 33 15.12 8.70 -10.53
C ILE A 33 14.71 9.91 -9.70
N GLU A 34 15.29 11.07 -10.03
CA GLU A 34 14.85 12.34 -9.46
C GLU A 34 13.43 12.62 -9.96
N MET A 35 12.51 12.91 -9.04
CA MET A 35 11.16 13.32 -9.37
C MET A 35 11.14 14.83 -9.62
N ASP A 36 10.27 15.29 -10.51
CA ASP A 36 10.11 16.71 -10.77
C ASP A 36 9.89 17.48 -9.47
N GLN A 37 10.55 18.62 -9.35
CA GLN A 37 10.37 19.49 -8.19
C GLN A 37 8.93 19.99 -8.18
N VAL A 38 8.26 19.75 -7.06
CA VAL A 38 6.95 20.35 -6.80
C VAL A 38 7.15 21.84 -6.62
N GLY A 39 6.38 22.66 -7.32
CA GLY A 39 6.40 24.10 -7.11
C GLY A 39 6.15 24.43 -5.63
N GLU A 40 6.70 25.55 -5.16
CA GLU A 40 6.60 25.99 -3.74
C GLU A 40 5.16 26.02 -3.21
N ASP A 41 4.18 26.11 -4.12
CA ASP A 41 2.74 26.14 -3.81
C ASP A 41 2.11 24.74 -3.59
N GLN A 42 2.82 23.66 -3.92
CA GLN A 42 2.32 22.28 -3.75
C GLN A 42 2.96 21.63 -2.53
N LYS A 43 2.38 21.83 -1.37
CA LYS A 43 2.76 21.07 -0.17
C LYS A 43 2.39 19.62 -0.36
N ILE A 44 3.39 18.75 -0.52
CA ILE A 44 3.23 17.31 -0.75
C ILE A 44 2.59 16.66 0.47
N SER A 45 3.04 17.00 1.64
CA SER A 45 2.43 16.69 2.94
C SER A 45 3.07 17.55 4.00
N TYR A 46 2.26 18.15 4.85
CA TYR A 46 2.72 18.92 5.99
C TYR A 46 3.20 18.04 7.17
N ALA A 47 3.05 16.73 7.07
CA ALA A 47 3.38 15.78 8.12
C ALA A 47 4.57 14.85 7.76
N MET A 48 5.16 14.99 6.57
CA MET A 48 6.35 14.21 6.20
C MET A 48 7.52 14.56 7.11
N ILE A 49 8.22 13.53 7.56
CA ILE A 49 9.45 13.69 8.33
C ILE A 49 10.61 13.77 7.35
N GLU A 50 11.30 14.91 7.38
CA GLU A 50 12.50 15.12 6.56
C GLU A 50 13.72 14.44 7.20
N ASP A 51 14.68 14.02 6.40
CA ASP A 51 15.97 13.45 6.82
C ASP A 51 15.85 12.21 7.74
N LEU A 52 14.87 11.35 7.51
CA LEU A 52 14.79 10.07 8.19
C LEU A 52 16.00 9.20 7.85
N ASP A 53 16.64 8.64 8.88
CA ASP A 53 17.66 7.63 8.70
C ASP A 53 17.09 6.29 8.22
N ASP A 54 17.95 5.43 7.67
CA ASP A 54 17.55 4.13 7.12
C ASP A 54 16.88 3.21 8.14
N ILE A 55 17.22 3.34 9.42
CA ILE A 55 16.64 2.52 10.49
C ILE A 55 15.20 2.97 10.73
N SER A 56 14.99 4.28 10.85
CA SER A 56 13.67 4.88 11.07
C SER A 56 12.73 4.59 9.89
N ILE A 57 13.22 4.66 8.65
CA ILE A 57 12.46 4.29 7.44
C ILE A 57 12.02 2.82 7.51
N ARG A 58 12.94 1.90 7.86
CA ARG A 58 12.59 0.47 7.97
C ARG A 58 11.55 0.21 9.05
N ILE A 59 11.66 0.89 10.20
CA ILE A 59 10.68 0.78 11.28
C ILE A 59 9.31 1.29 10.83
N LEU A 60 9.24 2.46 10.17
CA LEU A 60 7.98 2.97 9.64
C LEU A 60 7.34 2.00 8.63
N ARG A 61 8.13 1.40 7.75
CA ARG A 61 7.62 0.39 6.81
C ARG A 61 7.12 -0.85 7.52
N GLN A 62 7.80 -1.34 8.53
CA GLN A 62 7.30 -2.44 9.35
C GLN A 62 5.97 -2.08 10.01
N LEU A 63 5.85 -0.86 10.56
CA LEU A 63 4.59 -0.38 11.13
C LEU A 63 3.47 -0.35 10.08
N ILE A 64 3.72 0.13 8.86
CA ILE A 64 2.75 0.13 7.76
C ILE A 64 2.30 -1.31 7.45
N ASP A 65 3.25 -2.22 7.24
CA ASP A 65 2.98 -3.61 6.87
C ASP A 65 2.21 -4.34 7.99
N ASP A 66 2.69 -4.24 9.23
CA ASP A 66 2.08 -4.94 10.37
C ASP A 66 0.68 -4.40 10.66
N THR A 67 0.51 -3.06 10.66
CA THR A 67 -0.79 -2.43 10.92
C THR A 67 -1.81 -2.75 9.82
N SER A 68 -1.38 -2.75 8.56
CA SER A 68 -2.25 -3.15 7.43
C SER A 68 -2.66 -4.63 7.52
N ARG A 69 -1.77 -5.53 7.94
CA ARG A 69 -2.08 -6.95 8.18
C ARG A 69 -3.06 -7.12 9.34
N LEU A 70 -2.85 -6.41 10.44
CA LEU A 70 -3.77 -6.42 11.57
C LEU A 70 -5.16 -5.91 11.17
N ALA A 71 -5.24 -4.88 10.33
CA ALA A 71 -6.51 -4.40 9.78
C ALA A 71 -7.23 -5.49 8.97
N ALA A 72 -6.49 -6.22 8.12
CA ALA A 72 -7.05 -7.35 7.37
C ALA A 72 -7.54 -8.47 8.28
N VAL A 73 -6.80 -8.81 9.36
CA VAL A 73 -7.21 -9.79 10.36
C VAL A 73 -8.50 -9.34 11.07
N ALA A 74 -8.57 -8.08 11.53
CA ALA A 74 -9.76 -7.54 12.18
C ALA A 74 -10.96 -7.58 11.22
N SER A 75 -10.79 -7.22 9.95
CA SER A 75 -11.85 -7.34 8.94
C SER A 75 -12.32 -8.78 8.73
N ALA A 76 -11.42 -9.76 8.76
CA ALA A 76 -11.79 -11.17 8.67
C ALA A 76 -12.58 -11.65 9.92
N MET A 77 -12.16 -11.18 11.10
CA MET A 77 -12.87 -11.47 12.36
C MET A 77 -14.28 -10.86 12.39
N ALA A 78 -14.45 -9.64 11.83
CA ALA A 78 -15.78 -9.04 11.68
C ALA A 78 -16.70 -9.92 10.82
N LYS A 79 -16.20 -10.46 9.71
CA LYS A 79 -16.97 -11.37 8.86
C LYS A 79 -17.34 -12.66 9.57
N SER A 80 -16.42 -13.23 10.37
CA SER A 80 -16.70 -14.42 11.19
C SER A 80 -17.77 -14.13 12.23
N ALA A 81 -17.67 -13.01 12.96
CA ALA A 81 -18.67 -12.60 13.94
C ALA A 81 -20.07 -12.40 13.31
N LEU A 82 -20.13 -11.85 12.09
CA LEU A 82 -21.37 -11.73 11.34
C LEU A 82 -21.98 -13.11 11.01
N MET A 83 -21.17 -14.10 10.64
CA MET A 83 -21.63 -15.47 10.39
C MET A 83 -22.17 -16.13 11.66
N ASP A 84 -21.58 -15.82 12.81
CA ASP A 84 -22.02 -16.28 14.14
C ASP A 84 -23.21 -15.47 14.68
N ASN A 85 -23.70 -14.48 13.93
CA ASN A 85 -24.75 -13.54 14.31
C ASN A 85 -24.41 -12.73 15.58
N ASP A 86 -23.13 -12.48 15.83
CA ASP A 86 -22.61 -11.63 16.91
C ASP A 86 -22.35 -10.21 16.39
N LEU A 87 -23.42 -9.41 16.34
CA LEU A 87 -23.36 -8.06 15.79
C LEU A 87 -22.52 -7.08 16.63
N GLU A 88 -22.34 -7.36 17.91
CA GLU A 88 -21.48 -6.53 18.78
C GLU A 88 -20.00 -6.72 18.42
N GLN A 89 -19.55 -7.96 18.28
CA GLN A 89 -18.19 -8.27 17.87
C GLN A 89 -17.92 -7.89 16.41
N GLU A 90 -18.89 -8.09 15.52
CA GLU A 90 -18.79 -7.65 14.13
C GLU A 90 -18.50 -6.15 14.06
N LYS A 91 -19.29 -5.33 14.76
CA LYS A 91 -19.08 -3.88 14.82
C LYS A 91 -17.73 -3.52 15.41
N TYR A 92 -17.34 -4.11 16.53
CA TYR A 92 -16.05 -3.88 17.18
C TYR A 92 -14.88 -4.14 16.23
N PHE A 93 -14.85 -5.31 15.58
CA PHE A 93 -13.76 -5.66 14.68
C PHE A 93 -13.75 -4.82 13.39
N MET A 94 -14.90 -4.37 12.92
CA MET A 94 -14.98 -3.48 11.76
C MET A 94 -14.39 -2.10 12.11
N GLU A 95 -14.76 -1.53 13.26
CA GLU A 95 -14.22 -0.25 13.75
C GLU A 95 -12.71 -0.35 13.96
N LEU A 96 -12.24 -1.44 14.57
CA LEU A 96 -10.80 -1.70 14.76
C LEU A 96 -10.05 -1.79 13.42
N SER A 97 -10.62 -2.45 12.41
CA SER A 97 -10.02 -2.55 11.08
C SER A 97 -9.84 -1.18 10.44
N LEU A 98 -10.85 -0.32 10.51
CA LEU A 98 -10.78 1.04 9.96
C LEU A 98 -9.75 1.90 10.68
N GLU A 99 -9.70 1.84 12.00
CA GLU A 99 -8.71 2.55 12.82
C GLU A 99 -7.27 2.13 12.46
N LEU A 100 -7.03 0.83 12.31
CA LEU A 100 -5.71 0.31 11.93
C LEU A 100 -5.31 0.76 10.52
N LEU A 101 -6.25 0.83 9.57
CA LEU A 101 -5.97 1.36 8.22
C LEU A 101 -5.64 2.86 8.26
N ASP A 102 -6.34 3.63 9.10
CA ASP A 102 -6.04 5.06 9.29
C ASP A 102 -4.63 5.25 9.85
N GLN A 103 -4.26 4.48 10.88
CA GLN A 103 -2.90 4.50 11.43
C GLN A 103 -1.84 4.14 10.38
N ALA A 104 -2.05 3.11 9.58
CA ALA A 104 -1.13 2.74 8.50
C ALA A 104 -0.97 3.89 7.49
N SER A 105 -2.06 4.60 7.15
CA SER A 105 -2.01 5.75 6.25
C SER A 105 -1.20 6.91 6.82
N VAL A 106 -1.28 7.16 8.13
CA VAL A 106 -0.46 8.16 8.83
C VAL A 106 1.03 7.81 8.75
N TYR A 107 1.39 6.54 8.97
CA TYR A 107 2.79 6.11 8.82
C TYR A 107 3.31 6.26 7.39
N MET A 108 2.46 6.01 6.37
CA MET A 108 2.79 6.29 4.97
C MET A 108 3.03 7.78 4.71
N ILE A 109 2.24 8.65 5.35
CA ILE A 109 2.44 10.10 5.26
C ILE A 109 3.79 10.49 5.87
N TYR A 110 4.13 9.96 7.04
CA TYR A 110 5.39 10.25 7.71
C TYR A 110 6.62 9.77 6.91
N SER A 111 6.54 8.61 6.28
CA SER A 111 7.62 8.08 5.44
C SER A 111 7.68 8.73 4.05
N GLY A 112 6.69 9.52 3.67
CA GLY A 112 6.59 10.11 2.32
C GLY A 112 6.33 9.10 1.21
N GLU A 113 5.81 7.91 1.53
CA GLU A 113 5.56 6.82 0.58
C GLU A 113 4.32 7.03 -0.28
N PHE A 114 4.26 8.17 -0.96
CA PHE A 114 3.29 8.40 -2.02
C PHE A 114 3.82 7.89 -3.35
N LEU A 115 2.92 7.37 -4.18
CA LEU A 115 3.28 6.89 -5.52
C LEU A 115 3.79 8.04 -6.39
N GLU A 116 3.11 9.19 -6.33
CA GLU A 116 3.46 10.40 -7.06
C GLU A 116 3.24 11.66 -6.19
N VAL A 117 3.67 12.80 -6.71
CA VAL A 117 3.72 14.07 -5.99
C VAL A 117 2.34 14.67 -5.78
N THR A 118 1.44 14.53 -6.75
CA THR A 118 0.10 15.12 -6.72
C THR A 118 -0.99 14.06 -6.74
N THR A 119 -2.18 14.39 -6.25
CA THR A 119 -3.33 13.49 -6.30
C THR A 119 -3.67 13.08 -7.73
N SER A 120 -3.57 13.99 -8.68
CA SER A 120 -3.83 13.71 -10.09
C SER A 120 -2.81 12.76 -10.71
N ALA A 121 -1.55 12.82 -10.29
CA ALA A 121 -0.51 11.90 -10.71
C ALA A 121 -0.57 10.56 -9.96
N ASN A 122 -1.02 10.57 -8.69
CA ASN A 122 -1.18 9.35 -7.90
C ASN A 122 -2.25 8.42 -8.47
N LYS A 123 -3.35 8.95 -9.00
CA LYS A 123 -4.45 8.13 -9.50
C LYS A 123 -4.00 7.14 -10.58
N PRO A 124 -3.31 7.53 -11.67
CA PRO A 124 -2.83 6.60 -12.70
C PRO A 124 -1.85 5.55 -12.16
N GLU A 125 -0.97 5.93 -11.24
CA GLU A 125 -0.03 4.99 -10.64
C GLU A 125 -0.72 3.97 -9.72
N LEU A 126 -1.74 4.40 -8.98
CA LEU A 126 -2.57 3.49 -8.19
C LEU A 126 -3.33 2.51 -9.10
N GLU A 127 -3.94 2.99 -10.17
CA GLU A 127 -4.64 2.17 -11.17
C GLU A 127 -3.70 1.11 -11.77
N LYS A 128 -2.48 1.48 -12.10
CA LYS A 128 -1.45 0.55 -12.58
C LYS A 128 -1.10 -0.52 -11.54
N LYS A 129 -1.02 -0.16 -10.25
CA LYS A 129 -0.79 -1.13 -9.17
C LYS A 129 -2.00 -2.06 -8.99
N ILE A 130 -3.22 -1.55 -9.05
CA ILE A 130 -4.45 -2.35 -9.04
C ILE A 130 -4.47 -3.33 -10.21
N PHE A 131 -4.11 -2.90 -11.41
CA PHE A 131 -4.01 -3.76 -12.58
C PHE A 131 -2.99 -4.90 -12.39
N ASN A 132 -1.85 -4.61 -11.78
CA ASN A 132 -0.86 -5.63 -11.44
C ASN A 132 -1.37 -6.61 -10.38
N GLU A 133 -2.18 -6.15 -9.43
CA GLU A 133 -2.81 -7.01 -8.44
C GLU A 133 -3.83 -7.95 -9.10
N ILE A 134 -4.66 -7.45 -10.02
CA ILE A 134 -5.57 -8.28 -10.82
C ILE A 134 -4.79 -9.39 -11.54
N LYS A 135 -3.64 -9.09 -12.16
CA LYS A 135 -2.79 -10.10 -12.80
C LYS A 135 -2.27 -11.17 -11.84
N LYS A 136 -1.97 -10.79 -10.59
CA LYS A 136 -1.56 -11.78 -9.57
C LYS A 136 -2.73 -12.70 -9.20
N ILE A 137 -3.94 -12.15 -9.10
CA ILE A 137 -5.15 -12.95 -8.88
C ILE A 137 -5.35 -13.92 -10.06
N ASP A 138 -5.22 -13.47 -11.31
CA ASP A 138 -5.32 -14.33 -12.48
C ASP A 138 -4.31 -15.46 -12.45
N LYS A 139 -3.06 -15.15 -12.12
CA LYS A 139 -2.01 -16.17 -11.98
C LYS A 139 -2.31 -17.17 -10.87
N PHE A 140 -2.85 -16.73 -9.75
CA PHE A 140 -3.24 -17.63 -8.67
C PHE A 140 -4.42 -18.51 -9.08
N LEU A 141 -5.45 -17.97 -9.75
CA LEU A 141 -6.55 -18.73 -10.31
C LEU A 141 -6.08 -19.81 -11.29
N GLU A 142 -5.08 -19.51 -12.13
CA GLU A 142 -4.45 -20.53 -13.00
C GLU A 142 -3.78 -21.64 -12.18
N THR A 143 -3.13 -21.31 -11.09
CA THR A 143 -2.44 -22.28 -10.22
C THR A 143 -3.41 -23.23 -9.55
N ILE A 144 -4.61 -22.78 -9.19
CA ILE A 144 -5.62 -23.58 -8.47
C ILE A 144 -6.69 -24.17 -9.39
N ARG A 145 -6.56 -24.01 -10.70
CA ARG A 145 -7.59 -24.42 -11.70
C ARG A 145 -8.05 -25.86 -11.57
N ASP A 146 -7.11 -26.77 -11.30
CA ASP A 146 -7.36 -28.21 -11.22
C ASP A 146 -7.64 -28.69 -9.79
N MET A 147 -7.79 -27.74 -8.85
CA MET A 147 -8.15 -28.03 -7.46
C MET A 147 -9.67 -27.89 -7.30
N ASP A 148 -10.27 -28.73 -6.46
CA ASP A 148 -11.69 -28.65 -6.10
C ASP A 148 -11.93 -27.50 -5.11
N LEU A 149 -11.85 -26.25 -5.60
CA LEU A 149 -11.88 -25.00 -4.84
C LEU A 149 -12.87 -23.97 -5.42
N GLU A 150 -14.06 -24.43 -5.86
CA GLU A 150 -15.05 -23.57 -6.53
C GLU A 150 -15.41 -22.32 -5.73
N GLU A 151 -15.57 -22.44 -4.42
CA GLU A 151 -15.87 -21.29 -3.56
C GLU A 151 -14.72 -20.26 -3.55
N VAL A 152 -13.47 -20.71 -3.46
CA VAL A 152 -12.28 -19.85 -3.50
C VAL A 152 -12.18 -19.13 -4.84
N VAL A 153 -12.41 -19.84 -5.93
CA VAL A 153 -12.44 -19.29 -7.29
C VAL A 153 -13.51 -18.19 -7.38
N GLY A 154 -14.72 -18.46 -6.91
CA GLY A 154 -15.82 -17.48 -6.90
C GLY A 154 -15.49 -16.20 -6.13
N VAL A 155 -14.85 -16.31 -4.97
CA VAL A 155 -14.40 -15.15 -4.17
C VAL A 155 -13.33 -14.35 -4.90
N LEU A 156 -12.33 -15.02 -5.49
CA LEU A 156 -11.24 -14.35 -6.20
C LEU A 156 -11.72 -13.62 -7.46
N GLU A 157 -12.61 -14.24 -8.24
CA GLU A 157 -13.24 -13.59 -9.40
C GLU A 157 -14.08 -12.38 -8.97
N GLY A 158 -14.80 -12.49 -7.86
CA GLY A 158 -15.54 -11.38 -7.27
C GLY A 158 -14.64 -10.22 -6.86
N ASN A 159 -13.50 -10.50 -6.23
CA ASN A 159 -12.51 -9.50 -5.85
C ASN A 159 -11.89 -8.83 -7.09
N LYS A 160 -11.53 -9.62 -8.10
CA LYS A 160 -11.01 -9.10 -9.38
C LYS A 160 -11.99 -8.14 -10.04
N LYS A 161 -13.27 -8.52 -10.10
CA LYS A 161 -14.32 -7.65 -10.63
C LYS A 161 -14.43 -6.34 -9.87
N LYS A 162 -14.48 -6.38 -8.53
CA LYS A 162 -14.55 -5.17 -7.70
C LYS A 162 -13.36 -4.24 -7.94
N LEU A 163 -12.15 -4.77 -8.05
CA LEU A 163 -10.96 -3.98 -8.37
C LEU A 163 -11.07 -3.34 -9.75
N GLY A 164 -11.58 -4.08 -10.75
CA GLY A 164 -11.81 -3.53 -12.09
C GLY A 164 -12.87 -2.41 -12.11
N ASP A 165 -13.95 -2.57 -11.35
CA ASP A 165 -15.02 -1.58 -11.25
C ASP A 165 -14.55 -0.26 -10.59
N LEU A 166 -13.54 -0.32 -9.71
CA LEU A 166 -12.95 0.87 -9.08
C LEU A 166 -12.05 1.69 -10.02
N MET A 167 -11.64 1.13 -11.17
CA MET A 167 -10.79 1.81 -12.16
C MET A 167 -11.61 2.55 -13.24
N ASN A 168 -12.92 2.37 -13.28
CA ASN A 168 -13.85 3.02 -14.22
C ASN A 168 -14.58 4.20 -13.55
#